data_4d6f076650849aa354c2ab2bfeba4c69
#
_entry.id   4d6f076650849aa354c2ab2bfeba4c69
#
_cell.length_a   1.000
_cell.length_b   1.000
_cell.length_c   1.000
_cell.angle_alpha   90.00
_cell.angle_beta   90.00
_cell.angle_gamma   90.00
#
_symmetry.space_group_name_H-M   'P 1'
#
loop_
_entity.id
_entity.type
_entity.pdbx_description
1 polymer ?
#
loop_
_entity_poly.entity_id
_entity_poly.type
_entity_poly.pdbx_seq_one_letter_code
_entity_poly.pdbx_strand_id
1 'polypeptide(L)'
;MEDMQETGGQKPEEVPAQKYRPFYLKTKIEDMMKYGKKAVAYFPRRERQTADAIRDSMITMYRLAIMIEHKYYKKSTLQELDTELEILRHLIRMAADRDYYDDMIAKRDSSGKVVRDKEGNAVHVHMQPPLPQKKYQVWSGMLDEIGKLIGGYMKSVKG
;
A
#
# COMPACT_ATOMS: atom_id res chain seq x y z
N MET A 1 18.19 -20.34 -34.78
CA MET A 1 18.01 -19.90 -34.40
C MET A 1 17.87 -18.98 -34.20
N GLU A 2 17.48 -18.89 -34.46
CA GLU A 2 17.35 -18.12 -34.23
C GLU A 2 16.80 -17.37 -33.80
N ASP A 3 16.44 -17.57 -33.76
CA ASP A 3 16.00 -16.88 -33.28
C ASP A 3 15.71 -16.14 -32.57
N MET A 4 15.87 -16.13 -32.31
CA MET A 4 15.69 -15.56 -31.43
C MET A 4 15.55 -14.47 -31.31
N GLN A 5 15.60 -14.33 -31.98
CA GLN A 5 15.49 -13.45 -31.85
C GLN A 5 14.84 -12.65 -31.73
N GLU A 6 14.68 -12.83 -32.16
CA GLU A 6 14.08 -12.23 -31.93
C GLU A 6 13.51 -11.84 -31.13
N THR A 7 13.52 -12.23 -30.82
CA THR A 7 13.17 -11.98 -30.02
C THR A 7 13.04 -11.35 -29.38
N GLY A 8 13.35 -11.44 -29.55
CA GLY A 8 13.30 -11.04 -28.85
C GLY A 8 12.87 -9.98 -28.41
N GLY A 9 12.96 -9.72 -28.48
CA GLY A 9 12.56 -8.80 -27.90
C GLY A 9 11.50 -8.05 -28.11
N GLN A 10 11.13 -8.27 -28.53
CA GLN A 10 10.39 -7.41 -28.58
C GLN A 10 9.27 -7.35 -28.37
N LYS A 11 8.88 -8.25 -28.13
CA LYS A 11 7.73 -7.86 -28.20
C LYS A 11 6.98 -7.30 -27.16
N PRO A 12 6.70 -6.08 -27.01
CA PRO A 12 6.02 -5.42 -25.92
C PRO A 12 4.56 -5.82 -25.78
N GLU A 13 3.95 -6.24 -26.81
CA GLU A 13 2.53 -6.59 -26.75
C GLU A 13 2.24 -7.77 -25.85
N GLU A 14 3.19 -8.65 -25.71
CA GLU A 14 3.00 -9.80 -24.86
C GLU A 14 2.92 -9.42 -23.38
N VAL A 15 3.62 -8.37 -23.00
CA VAL A 15 3.64 -7.94 -21.60
C VAL A 15 2.27 -7.46 -21.14
N PRO A 16 1.54 -6.63 -21.90
CA PRO A 16 0.22 -6.22 -21.45
C PRO A 16 -0.75 -7.39 -21.25
N ALA A 17 -0.73 -8.38 -22.11
CA ALA A 17 -1.61 -9.54 -21.95
C ALA A 17 -1.30 -10.27 -20.65
N GLN A 18 -0.03 -10.41 -20.31
CA GLN A 18 0.38 -11.09 -19.09
C GLN A 18 0.00 -10.28 -17.86
N LYS A 19 0.06 -8.96 -17.95
CA LYS A 19 -0.27 -8.08 -16.82
C LYS A 19 -1.71 -8.22 -16.36
N TYR A 20 -2.61 -8.67 -17.22
CA TYR A 20 -4.03 -8.74 -16.88
C TYR A 20 -4.45 -10.11 -16.40
N ARG A 21 -3.54 -11.01 -16.16
CA ARG A 21 -3.84 -12.31 -15.59
C ARG A 21 -4.02 -12.20 -14.09
N PRO A 22 -4.98 -12.94 -13.52
CA PRO A 22 -5.24 -12.83 -12.08
C PRO A 22 -4.03 -13.14 -11.20
N PHE A 23 -3.22 -14.12 -11.59
CA PHE A 23 -2.06 -14.48 -10.76
C PHE A 23 -1.04 -13.35 -10.75
N TYR A 24 -0.94 -12.59 -11.83
CA TYR A 24 -0.01 -11.47 -11.87
C TYR A 24 -0.46 -10.36 -10.94
N LEU A 25 -1.77 -10.09 -10.93
CA LEU A 25 -2.35 -9.12 -10.01
C LEU A 25 -2.06 -9.51 -8.56
N LYS A 26 -2.26 -10.79 -8.23
CA LYS A 26 -2.01 -11.28 -6.89
C LYS A 26 -0.54 -11.10 -6.50
N THR A 27 0.38 -11.38 -7.42
CA THR A 27 1.81 -11.22 -7.17
C THR A 27 2.17 -9.76 -6.87
N LYS A 28 1.58 -8.85 -7.63
CA LYS A 28 1.84 -7.42 -7.40
C LYS A 28 1.29 -6.97 -6.05
N ILE A 29 0.15 -7.50 -5.64
CA ILE A 29 -0.39 -7.20 -4.32
C ILE A 29 0.52 -7.77 -3.24
N GLU A 30 1.06 -8.98 -3.44
CA GLU A 30 2.01 -9.56 -2.49
C GLU A 30 3.25 -8.68 -2.32
N ASP A 31 3.79 -8.20 -3.44
CA ASP A 31 4.96 -7.32 -3.38
C ASP A 31 4.65 -6.05 -2.61
N MET A 32 3.49 -5.46 -2.87
CA MET A 32 3.05 -4.27 -2.16
C MET A 32 2.89 -4.54 -0.67
N MET A 33 2.31 -5.68 -0.31
CA MET A 33 2.12 -6.04 1.09
C MET A 33 3.44 -6.19 1.82
N LYS A 34 4.46 -6.74 1.15
CA LYS A 34 5.78 -6.84 1.77
C LYS A 34 6.33 -5.47 2.11
N TYR A 35 6.16 -4.52 1.19
CA TYR A 35 6.59 -3.16 1.44
C TYR A 35 5.78 -2.52 2.57
N GLY A 36 4.46 -2.65 2.49
CA GLY A 36 3.56 -2.03 3.47
C GLY A 36 3.76 -2.58 4.87
N LYS A 37 3.97 -3.88 4.99
CA LYS A 37 4.22 -4.49 6.29
C LYS A 37 5.43 -3.87 6.97
N LYS A 38 6.51 -3.67 6.20
CA LYS A 38 7.71 -3.04 6.74
C LYS A 38 7.46 -1.58 7.10
N ALA A 39 6.70 -0.88 6.27
CA ALA A 39 6.43 0.54 6.52
C ALA A 39 5.63 0.73 7.81
N VAL A 40 4.58 -0.06 8.03
CA VAL A 40 3.77 0.11 9.24
C VAL A 40 4.48 -0.40 10.49
N ALA A 41 5.49 -1.25 10.34
CA ALA A 41 6.26 -1.72 11.49
C ALA A 41 6.98 -0.57 12.21
N TYR A 42 7.22 0.53 11.50
CA TYR A 42 7.86 1.71 12.09
C TYR A 42 6.87 2.70 12.69
N PHE A 43 5.57 2.44 12.58
CA PHE A 43 4.58 3.32 13.18
C PHE A 43 4.73 3.28 14.70
N PRO A 44 4.64 4.43 15.39
CA PRO A 44 4.69 4.42 16.85
C PRO A 44 3.46 3.73 17.43
N ARG A 45 3.59 3.28 18.68
CA ARG A 45 2.52 2.53 19.32
C ARG A 45 1.21 3.29 19.37
N ARG A 46 1.26 4.61 19.53
CA ARG A 46 0.05 5.43 19.58
C ARG A 46 -0.73 5.38 18.28
N GLU A 47 -0.10 4.93 17.18
CA GLU A 47 -0.73 4.82 15.86
C GLU A 47 -1.11 3.38 15.53
N ARG A 48 -1.29 2.54 16.55
CA ARG A 48 -1.62 1.13 16.32
C ARG A 48 -2.91 0.97 15.54
N GLN A 49 -3.91 1.80 15.84
CA GLN A 49 -5.19 1.67 15.16
C GLN A 49 -5.04 1.91 13.66
N THR A 50 -4.28 2.94 13.29
CA THR A 50 -4.02 3.22 11.88
C THR A 50 -3.22 2.10 11.23
N ALA A 51 -2.20 1.62 11.93
CA ALA A 51 -1.39 0.51 11.41
C ALA A 51 -2.24 -0.74 11.18
N ASP A 52 -3.12 -1.05 12.13
CA ASP A 52 -3.98 -2.22 12.00
C ASP A 52 -4.98 -2.06 10.86
N ALA A 53 -5.55 -0.87 10.70
CA ALA A 53 -6.47 -0.61 9.58
C ALA A 53 -5.78 -0.80 8.24
N ILE A 54 -4.53 -0.35 8.13
CA ILE A 54 -3.75 -0.54 6.91
C ILE A 54 -3.48 -2.02 6.68
N ARG A 55 -3.08 -2.74 7.71
CA ARG A 55 -2.84 -4.18 7.60
C ARG A 55 -4.10 -4.92 7.17
N ASP A 56 -5.23 -4.58 7.76
CA ASP A 56 -6.51 -5.22 7.43
C ASP A 56 -6.88 -4.95 5.99
N SER A 57 -6.67 -3.72 5.52
CA SER A 57 -6.97 -3.36 4.14
C SER A 57 -6.12 -4.16 3.16
N MET A 58 -4.82 -4.30 3.45
CA MET A 58 -3.93 -5.08 2.59
C MET A 58 -4.36 -6.55 2.54
N ILE A 59 -4.71 -7.12 3.69
CA ILE A 59 -5.15 -8.51 3.75
C ILE A 59 -6.45 -8.69 2.97
N THR A 60 -7.36 -7.73 3.08
CA THR A 60 -8.61 -7.77 2.32
C THR A 60 -8.34 -7.76 0.81
N MET A 61 -7.43 -6.89 0.37
CA MET A 61 -7.03 -6.85 -1.04
C MET A 61 -6.49 -8.21 -1.49
N TYR A 62 -5.66 -8.82 -0.66
CA TYR A 62 -5.08 -10.11 -0.98
C TYR A 62 -6.14 -11.19 -1.11
N ARG A 63 -7.08 -11.22 -0.15
CA ARG A 63 -8.17 -12.19 -0.19
C ARG A 63 -9.00 -12.03 -1.46
N LEU A 64 -9.30 -10.78 -1.83
CA LEU A 64 -10.05 -10.51 -3.05
C LEU A 64 -9.29 -10.96 -4.28
N ALA A 65 -7.98 -10.76 -4.30
CA ALA A 65 -7.16 -11.21 -5.43
C ALA A 65 -7.20 -12.73 -5.57
N ILE A 66 -7.15 -13.45 -4.45
CA ILE A 66 -7.26 -14.90 -4.45
C ILE A 66 -8.63 -15.33 -4.99
N MET A 67 -9.68 -14.63 -4.55
CA MET A 67 -11.03 -14.93 -5.02
C MET A 67 -11.18 -14.72 -6.52
N ILE A 68 -10.55 -13.66 -7.04
CA ILE A 68 -10.59 -13.40 -8.49
C ILE A 68 -9.96 -14.55 -9.25
N GLU A 69 -8.89 -15.12 -8.71
CA GLU A 69 -8.20 -16.25 -9.34
C GLU A 69 -9.10 -17.48 -9.48
N HIS A 70 -10.03 -17.64 -8.55
CA HIS A 70 -10.81 -18.87 -8.43
C HIS A 70 -12.30 -18.72 -8.79
N LYS A 71 -12.75 -17.49 -9.05
CA LYS A 71 -14.16 -17.26 -9.35
C LYS A 71 -14.44 -17.27 -10.82
N TYR A 72 -15.62 -17.77 -11.16
CA TYR A 72 -16.10 -17.71 -12.53
C TYR A 72 -16.50 -16.28 -12.91
N TYR A 73 -17.28 -15.63 -12.07
CA TYR A 73 -17.65 -14.22 -12.30
C TYR A 73 -16.71 -13.34 -11.49
N LYS A 74 -16.06 -12.43 -12.18
CA LYS A 74 -14.96 -11.67 -11.56
C LYS A 74 -15.22 -10.18 -11.46
N LYS A 75 -16.22 -9.66 -12.20
CA LYS A 75 -16.39 -8.22 -12.28
C LYS A 75 -16.72 -7.59 -10.92
N SER A 76 -17.67 -8.17 -10.19
CA SER A 76 -18.03 -7.61 -8.88
C SER A 76 -16.88 -7.69 -7.90
N THR A 77 -16.12 -8.79 -7.92
CA THR A 77 -14.98 -8.95 -7.04
C THR A 77 -13.87 -7.96 -7.40
N LEU A 78 -13.67 -7.69 -8.69
CA LEU A 78 -12.73 -6.65 -9.12
C LEU A 78 -13.16 -5.27 -8.64
N GLN A 79 -14.46 -5.00 -8.66
CA GLN A 79 -14.97 -3.73 -8.15
C GLN A 79 -14.73 -3.59 -6.66
N GLU A 80 -14.92 -4.69 -5.91
CA GLU A 80 -14.61 -4.70 -4.49
C GLU A 80 -13.13 -4.45 -4.24
N LEU A 81 -12.26 -5.08 -5.04
CA LEU A 81 -10.84 -4.87 -4.92
C LEU A 81 -10.45 -3.44 -5.23
N ASP A 82 -11.07 -2.85 -6.26
CA ASP A 82 -10.81 -1.46 -6.61
C ASP A 82 -11.21 -0.53 -5.47
N THR A 83 -12.35 -0.81 -4.83
CA THR A 83 -12.78 -0.03 -3.67
C THR A 83 -11.82 -0.16 -2.51
N GLU A 84 -11.36 -1.38 -2.24
CA GLU A 84 -10.42 -1.58 -1.15
C GLU A 84 -9.09 -0.89 -1.43
N LEU A 85 -8.67 -0.88 -2.69
CA LEU A 85 -7.48 -0.15 -3.09
C LEU A 85 -7.62 1.34 -2.77
N GLU A 86 -8.79 1.92 -3.04
CA GLU A 86 -9.03 3.32 -2.71
C GLU A 86 -9.02 3.57 -1.21
N ILE A 87 -9.56 2.63 -0.45
CA ILE A 87 -9.51 2.73 1.01
C ILE A 87 -8.04 2.78 1.48
N LEU A 88 -7.23 1.86 0.97
CA LEU A 88 -5.82 1.83 1.35
C LEU A 88 -5.08 3.11 0.93
N ARG A 89 -5.37 3.62 -0.27
CA ARG A 89 -4.78 4.88 -0.73
C ARG A 89 -5.08 6.01 0.27
N HIS A 90 -6.32 6.09 0.72
CA HIS A 90 -6.71 7.13 1.68
C HIS A 90 -6.04 6.92 3.03
N LEU A 91 -5.95 5.68 3.49
CA LEU A 91 -5.33 5.39 4.79
C LEU A 91 -3.85 5.79 4.80
N ILE A 92 -3.10 5.44 3.75
CA ILE A 92 -1.68 5.79 3.74
C ILE A 92 -1.47 7.27 3.52
N ARG A 93 -2.36 7.93 2.76
CA ARG A 93 -2.28 9.37 2.58
C ARG A 93 -2.48 10.09 3.91
N MET A 94 -3.47 9.68 4.69
CA MET A 94 -3.70 10.27 6.00
C MET A 94 -2.54 9.99 6.95
N ALA A 95 -1.96 8.79 6.86
CA ALA A 95 -0.81 8.47 7.71
C ALA A 95 0.41 9.32 7.40
N ALA A 96 0.46 9.92 6.22
CA ALA A 96 1.57 10.79 5.80
C ALA A 96 1.19 12.27 5.85
N ASP A 97 -0.01 12.60 6.30
CA ASP A 97 -0.54 13.97 6.22
C ASP A 97 -0.03 14.79 7.39
N ARG A 98 0.76 15.81 7.08
CA ARG A 98 1.37 16.65 8.11
C ARG A 98 0.31 17.48 8.86
N ASP A 99 -0.76 17.87 8.19
CA ASP A 99 -1.81 18.66 8.85
C ASP A 99 -2.62 17.80 9.82
N TYR A 100 -2.83 16.54 9.49
CA TYR A 100 -3.55 15.62 10.37
C TYR A 100 -2.75 15.34 11.64
N TYR A 101 -1.43 15.42 11.57
CA TYR A 101 -0.52 15.15 12.69
C TYR A 101 0.16 16.44 13.15
N ASP A 102 -0.64 17.46 13.42
CA ASP A 102 -0.13 18.79 13.75
C ASP A 102 -0.07 19.06 15.26
N ASP A 103 -0.38 18.06 16.08
CA ASP A 103 -0.42 18.23 17.53
C ASP A 103 0.98 18.25 18.14
N MET A 104 1.07 18.91 19.30
CA MET A 104 2.29 18.89 20.10
C MET A 104 2.21 17.71 21.05
N ILE A 105 3.31 16.99 21.18
CA ILE A 105 3.40 15.86 22.10
C ILE A 105 4.64 15.99 22.94
N ALA A 106 4.64 15.34 24.12
CA ALA A 106 5.80 15.33 24.99
C ALA A 106 6.93 14.54 24.31
N LYS A 107 8.11 15.14 24.29
CA LYS A 107 9.29 14.47 23.74
C LYS A 107 9.71 13.34 24.67
N ARG A 108 10.08 12.22 24.12
CA ARG A 108 10.57 11.07 24.88
C ARG A 108 11.96 10.67 24.40
N ASP A 109 12.76 10.20 25.34
CA ASP A 109 14.12 9.72 25.04
C ASP A 109 14.06 8.27 24.55
N SER A 110 15.23 7.69 24.28
CA SER A 110 15.31 6.34 23.74
C SER A 110 14.75 5.28 24.70
N SER A 111 14.68 5.59 26.00
CA SER A 111 14.12 4.67 27.00
C SER A 111 12.61 4.86 27.18
N GLY A 112 12.01 5.82 26.48
CA GLY A 112 10.60 6.10 26.58
C GLY A 112 10.21 7.09 27.65
N LYS A 113 11.17 7.66 28.36
CA LYS A 113 10.91 8.63 29.41
C LYS A 113 10.71 10.01 28.82
N VAL A 114 9.80 10.79 29.43
CA VAL A 114 9.57 12.17 29.04
C VAL A 114 10.83 12.99 29.30
N VAL A 115 11.27 13.74 28.28
CA VAL A 115 12.40 14.65 28.38
C VAL A 115 11.92 15.91 29.08
N ARG A 116 12.71 16.40 30.07
CA ARG A 116 12.32 17.58 30.82
C ARG A 116 13.40 18.65 30.70
N ASP A 117 12.97 19.91 30.77
CA ASP A 117 13.89 21.03 30.72
C ASP A 117 14.49 21.28 32.11
N LYS A 118 15.26 22.37 32.24
CA LYS A 118 15.94 22.68 33.51
C LYS A 118 14.96 22.95 34.63
N GLU A 119 13.77 23.45 34.32
CA GLU A 119 12.75 23.76 35.31
C GLU A 119 11.87 22.56 35.63
N GLY A 120 12.15 21.40 35.02
CA GLY A 120 11.38 20.19 35.27
C GLY A 120 10.14 20.03 34.41
N ASN A 121 9.90 20.96 33.49
CA ASN A 121 8.75 20.90 32.62
C ASN A 121 9.01 19.97 31.45
N ALA A 122 7.96 19.26 30.99
CA ALA A 122 8.08 18.39 29.82
C ALA A 122 8.37 19.22 28.56
N VAL A 123 9.35 18.75 27.79
CA VAL A 123 9.67 19.35 26.51
C VAL A 123 8.67 18.80 25.48
N HIS A 124 8.09 19.68 24.66
CA HIS A 124 7.11 19.28 23.64
C HIS A 124 7.68 19.47 22.25
N VAL A 125 7.28 18.59 21.34
CA VAL A 125 7.68 18.65 19.94
C VAL A 125 6.44 18.40 19.08
N HIS A 126 6.48 18.85 17.84
CA HIS A 126 5.41 18.55 16.90
C HIS A 126 5.38 17.07 16.61
N MET A 127 4.17 16.51 16.58
CA MET A 127 3.97 15.13 16.15
C MET A 127 4.33 15.01 14.68
N GLN A 128 5.07 13.98 14.34
CA GLN A 128 5.39 13.69 12.95
C GLN A 128 4.43 12.65 12.41
N PRO A 129 4.03 12.75 11.13
CA PRO A 129 3.23 11.69 10.52
C PRO A 129 3.93 10.35 10.65
N PRO A 130 3.19 9.27 10.98
CA PRO A 130 3.84 7.97 11.13
C PRO A 130 4.42 7.42 9.85
N LEU A 131 3.91 7.85 8.68
CA LEU A 131 4.44 7.42 7.39
C LEU A 131 5.27 8.56 6.78
N PRO A 132 6.60 8.41 6.67
CA PRO A 132 7.42 9.45 6.05
C PRO A 132 7.03 9.66 4.60
N GLN A 133 7.21 10.89 4.13
CA GLN A 133 6.80 11.27 2.78
C GLN A 133 7.44 10.40 1.70
N LYS A 134 8.71 10.07 1.87
CA LYS A 134 9.40 9.25 0.90
C LYS A 134 8.80 7.86 0.79
N LYS A 135 8.45 7.27 1.92
CA LYS A 135 7.81 5.95 1.91
C LYS A 135 6.41 6.02 1.33
N TYR A 136 5.70 7.11 1.61
CA TYR A 136 4.39 7.32 1.03
C TYR A 136 4.46 7.35 -0.50
N GLN A 137 5.45 8.06 -1.04
CA GLN A 137 5.61 8.16 -2.49
C GLN A 137 5.87 6.80 -3.13
N VAL A 138 6.75 6.01 -2.55
CA VAL A 138 7.05 4.67 -3.07
C VAL A 138 5.82 3.78 -3.00
N TRP A 139 5.14 3.80 -1.87
CA TRP A 139 3.97 2.96 -1.66
C TRP A 139 2.84 3.37 -2.61
N SER A 140 2.60 4.67 -2.76
CA SER A 140 1.61 5.19 -3.70
C SER A 140 1.89 4.73 -5.12
N GLY A 141 3.16 4.71 -5.52
CA GLY A 141 3.53 4.23 -6.85
C GLY A 141 3.15 2.78 -7.05
N MET A 142 3.37 1.96 -6.02
CA MET A 142 2.96 0.55 -6.06
C MET A 142 1.45 0.40 -6.19
N LEU A 143 0.71 1.22 -5.45
CA LEU A 143 -0.76 1.17 -5.52
C LEU A 143 -1.27 1.66 -6.86
N ASP A 144 -0.61 2.65 -7.46
CA ASP A 144 -0.97 3.12 -8.80
C ASP A 144 -0.81 2.00 -9.82
N GLU A 145 0.26 1.23 -9.71
CA GLU A 145 0.50 0.12 -10.61
C GLU A 145 -0.59 -0.94 -10.47
N ILE A 146 -0.96 -1.25 -9.23
CA ILE A 146 -2.04 -2.21 -8.98
C ILE A 146 -3.34 -1.68 -9.55
N GLY A 147 -3.63 -0.39 -9.39
CA GLY A 147 -4.84 0.23 -9.94
C GLY A 147 -4.92 0.11 -11.44
N LYS A 148 -3.79 0.29 -12.13
CA LYS A 148 -3.76 0.14 -13.58
C LYS A 148 -4.04 -1.31 -14.00
N LEU A 149 -3.52 -2.27 -13.24
CA LEU A 149 -3.78 -3.68 -13.52
C LEU A 149 -5.26 -4.01 -13.32
N ILE A 150 -5.86 -3.52 -12.24
CA ILE A 150 -7.27 -3.74 -11.99
C ILE A 150 -8.10 -3.15 -13.13
N GLY A 151 -7.80 -1.91 -13.52
CA GLY A 151 -8.52 -1.25 -14.59
C GLY A 151 -8.43 -2.00 -15.92
N GLY A 152 -7.23 -2.44 -16.25
CA GLY A 152 -7.02 -3.21 -17.45
C GLY A 152 -7.75 -4.53 -17.44
N TYR A 153 -7.71 -5.20 -16.29
CA TYR A 153 -8.40 -6.48 -16.17
C TYR A 153 -9.91 -6.32 -16.23
N MET A 154 -10.43 -5.25 -15.64
CA MET A 154 -11.88 -4.98 -15.70
C MET A 154 -12.38 -4.81 -17.13
N LYS A 155 -11.55 -4.23 -18.00
CA LYS A 155 -11.91 -4.08 -19.39
C LYS A 155 -12.00 -5.40 -20.13
N SER A 156 -11.26 -6.41 -19.69
CA SER A 156 -11.19 -7.70 -20.36
C SER A 156 -12.19 -8.70 -19.82
N VAL A 157 -12.84 -8.41 -18.70
CA VAL A 157 -13.76 -9.33 -18.02
C VAL A 157 -15.19 -8.98 -18.41
N LYS A 158 -15.99 -10.02 -18.71
CA LYS A 158 -17.40 -9.86 -19.03
C LYS A 158 -18.26 -10.35 -17.87
N GLY A 159 -19.20 -9.56 -17.48
CA GLY A 159 -20.18 -9.92 -16.48
C GLY A 159 -19.64 -10.00 -15.06
#